data_8b0d55790d7da4c8050e6286f96ae35b
#
_entry.id   8b0d55790d7da4c8050e6286f96ae35b
#
_cell.length_a   1.000
_cell.length_b   1.000
_cell.length_c   1.000
_cell.angle_alpha   90.00
_cell.angle_beta   90.00
_cell.angle_gamma   90.00
#
_symmetry.space_group_name_H-M   'P 1'
#
loop_
_entity.id
_entity.type
_entity.pdbx_description
1 polymer ?
#
loop_
_entity_poly.entity_id
_entity_poly.type
_entity_poly.pdbx_seq_one_letter_code
_entity_poly.pdbx_strand_id
1 'polypeptide(L)'
;LGRERSFLEDRAQGRVGGTTAVFTRDRHALYFSKEVVPYTGRTYADEEATPVYHHVGVYAYRPGALRAYPTMEAGPLEGLEGLEQLRFLENGHNVLCVEVEARGRKFWELNNPEDVPRIETMLAEMGAP
;
A
#
# COMPACT_ATOMS: atom_id res chain seq x y z
N LEU A 1 2.33 5.71 9.21
CA LEU A 1 2.08 7.13 9.43
C LEU A 1 3.30 7.94 8.97
N GLY A 2 3.11 9.04 8.27
CA GLY A 2 4.19 9.96 7.92
C GLY A 2 4.89 9.75 6.57
N ARG A 3 4.28 9.08 5.60
CA ARG A 3 4.88 8.87 4.26
C ARG A 3 4.07 9.44 3.10
N GLU A 4 2.95 10.06 3.39
CA GLU A 4 2.10 10.66 2.36
C GLU A 4 2.90 11.65 1.50
N ARG A 5 3.72 12.48 2.14
CA ARG A 5 4.57 13.44 1.47
C ARG A 5 5.56 12.78 0.50
N SER A 6 6.26 11.73 0.95
CA SER A 6 7.19 10.98 0.09
C SER A 6 6.48 10.35 -1.10
N PHE A 7 5.27 9.82 -0.91
CA PHE A 7 4.47 9.26 -2.01
C PHE A 7 4.05 10.32 -3.01
N LEU A 8 3.63 11.50 -2.54
CA LEU A 8 3.27 12.63 -3.41
C LEU A 8 4.49 13.15 -4.19
N GLU A 9 5.67 13.23 -3.56
CA GLU A 9 6.92 13.62 -4.21
C GLU A 9 7.33 12.61 -5.27
N ASP A 10 7.29 11.31 -4.99
CA ASP A 10 7.59 10.26 -5.97
C ASP A 10 6.59 10.30 -7.13
N ARG A 11 5.30 10.48 -6.83
CA ARG A 11 4.25 10.60 -7.85
C ARG A 11 4.46 11.80 -8.76
N ALA A 12 4.81 12.97 -8.21
CA ALA A 12 5.12 14.18 -8.98
C ALA A 12 6.30 13.99 -9.95
N GLN A 13 7.19 13.03 -9.65
CA GLN A 13 8.31 12.64 -10.50
C GLN A 13 8.03 11.42 -11.38
N GLY A 14 6.78 10.98 -11.47
CA GLY A 14 6.37 9.83 -12.27
C GLY A 14 6.79 8.47 -11.71
N ARG A 15 7.14 8.41 -10.42
CA ARG A 15 7.52 7.17 -9.72
C ARG A 15 6.37 6.68 -8.83
N VAL A 16 6.39 5.39 -8.55
CA VAL A 16 5.50 4.78 -7.56
C VAL A 16 6.25 4.70 -6.23
N GLY A 17 5.85 5.52 -5.25
CA GLY A 17 6.44 5.52 -3.91
C GLY A 17 5.92 4.42 -3.00
N GLY A 18 4.72 3.90 -3.31
CA GLY A 18 4.06 2.83 -2.57
C GLY A 18 2.60 2.71 -2.97
N THR A 19 1.95 1.68 -2.46
CA THR A 19 0.52 1.47 -2.67
C THR A 19 -0.25 1.99 -1.46
N THR A 20 -1.37 2.66 -1.68
CA THR A 20 -2.29 3.10 -0.64
C THR A 20 -3.53 2.22 -0.59
N ALA A 21 -4.19 2.16 0.55
CA ALA A 21 -5.41 1.40 0.75
C ALA A 21 -6.50 2.25 1.39
N VAL A 22 -7.72 2.14 0.88
CA VAL A 22 -8.91 2.69 1.49
C VAL A 22 -9.87 1.56 1.85
N PHE A 23 -10.53 1.70 2.99
CA PHE A 23 -11.41 0.66 3.52
C PHE A 23 -12.60 1.26 4.28
N THR A 24 -13.62 0.46 4.46
CA THR A 24 -14.83 0.81 5.22
C THR A 24 -14.52 0.92 6.72
N ARG A 25 -15.51 1.42 7.48
CA ARG A 25 -15.45 1.44 8.95
C ARG A 25 -15.23 0.04 9.55
N ASP A 26 -15.73 -1.00 8.88
CA ASP A 26 -15.58 -2.40 9.29
C ASP A 26 -14.30 -3.03 8.71
N ARG A 27 -13.37 -2.20 8.23
CA ARG A 27 -12.05 -2.61 7.72
C ARG A 27 -12.09 -3.46 6.44
N HIS A 28 -13.19 -3.51 5.71
CA HIS A 28 -13.19 -4.12 4.38
C HIS A 28 -12.62 -3.16 3.34
N ALA A 29 -11.68 -3.64 2.54
CA ALA A 29 -11.06 -2.85 1.49
C ALA A 29 -12.12 -2.35 0.50
N LEU A 30 -12.01 -1.08 0.15
CA LEU A 30 -12.76 -0.44 -0.94
C LEU A 30 -11.93 -0.37 -2.20
N TYR A 31 -10.64 -0.06 -2.06
CA TYR A 31 -9.72 0.05 -3.17
C TYR A 31 -8.26 0.04 -2.71
N PHE A 32 -7.37 -0.37 -3.61
CA PHE A 32 -5.92 -0.24 -3.51
C PHE A 32 -5.42 0.53 -4.73
N SER A 33 -4.53 1.49 -4.54
CA SER A 33 -4.03 2.30 -5.63
C SER A 33 -2.56 2.64 -5.48
N LYS A 34 -1.87 2.79 -6.61
CA LYS A 34 -0.55 3.42 -6.70
C LYS A 34 -0.63 4.95 -6.60
N GLU A 35 -1.85 5.51 -6.69
CA GLU A 35 -2.10 6.90 -6.34
C GLU A 35 -2.24 7.08 -4.82
N VAL A 36 -2.08 8.32 -4.35
CA VAL A 36 -2.30 8.66 -2.95
C VAL A 36 -3.78 8.89 -2.69
N VAL A 37 -4.43 7.89 -2.12
CA VAL A 37 -5.87 7.94 -1.78
C VAL A 37 -6.07 7.71 -0.28
N PRO A 38 -7.13 8.29 0.33
CA PRO A 38 -8.12 9.18 -0.23
C PRO A 38 -7.60 10.62 -0.46
N TYR A 39 -8.37 11.44 -1.20
CA TYR A 39 -8.08 12.87 -1.29
C TYR A 39 -8.19 13.53 0.09
N THR A 40 -7.14 14.23 0.50
CA THR A 40 -7.06 14.83 1.85
C THR A 40 -7.25 16.34 1.88
N GLY A 41 -7.16 17.01 0.73
CA GLY A 41 -7.25 18.46 0.61
C GLY A 41 -6.03 19.22 1.12
N ARG A 42 -5.08 18.55 1.78
CA ARG A 42 -3.82 19.11 2.28
C ARG A 42 -2.73 18.04 2.37
N THR A 43 -1.49 18.47 2.47
CA THR A 43 -0.36 17.60 2.77
C THR A 43 -0.16 17.49 4.29
N TYR A 44 0.17 16.30 4.76
CA TYR A 44 0.48 16.00 6.16
C TYR A 44 2.01 15.99 6.36
N ALA A 45 2.46 16.47 7.52
CA ALA A 45 3.86 16.36 7.91
C ALA A 45 4.23 14.90 8.29
N ASP A 46 5.50 14.55 8.23
CA ASP A 46 5.97 13.16 8.43
C ASP A 46 5.61 12.56 9.78
N GLU A 47 5.46 13.39 10.82
CA GLU A 47 5.08 12.95 12.17
C GLU A 47 3.59 13.13 12.47
N GLU A 48 2.84 13.71 11.53
CA GLU A 48 1.41 13.94 11.68
C GLU A 48 0.62 12.67 11.31
N ALA A 49 -0.44 12.39 12.07
CA ALA A 49 -1.36 11.31 11.73
C ALA A 49 -2.14 11.67 10.46
N THR A 50 -1.97 10.88 9.42
CA THR A 50 -2.65 11.04 8.13
C THR A 50 -3.76 10.00 7.98
N PRO A 51 -4.87 10.31 7.28
CA PRO A 51 -5.89 9.33 6.92
C PRO A 51 -5.45 8.42 5.75
N VAL A 52 -4.26 8.61 5.20
CA VAL A 52 -3.70 7.78 4.13
C VAL A 52 -3.03 6.56 4.73
N TYR A 53 -3.49 5.38 4.36
CA TYR A 53 -2.94 4.11 4.81
C TYR A 53 -2.02 3.52 3.74
N HIS A 54 -0.77 3.25 4.14
CA HIS A 54 0.16 2.51 3.30
C HIS A 54 -0.21 1.03 3.31
N HIS A 55 -0.34 0.46 2.13
CA HIS A 55 -0.56 -0.96 1.97
C HIS A 55 0.73 -1.74 2.22
N VAL A 56 0.71 -2.66 3.18
CA VAL A 56 1.77 -3.62 3.43
C VAL A 56 1.41 -4.93 2.73
N GLY A 57 2.20 -5.36 1.77
CA GLY A 57 1.92 -6.50 0.89
C GLY A 57 1.99 -7.88 1.56
N VAL A 58 1.40 -8.03 2.74
CA VAL A 58 1.34 -9.31 3.48
C VAL A 58 -0.10 -9.78 3.56
N TYR A 59 -0.36 -10.99 3.07
CA TYR A 59 -1.71 -11.54 2.97
C TYR A 59 -1.85 -12.89 3.65
N ALA A 60 -2.98 -13.10 4.30
CA ALA A 60 -3.45 -14.40 4.74
C ALA A 60 -4.73 -14.76 3.99
N TYR A 61 -4.75 -15.92 3.37
CA TYR A 61 -5.89 -16.38 2.58
C TYR A 61 -6.59 -17.55 3.25
N ARG A 62 -7.93 -17.51 3.27
CA ARG A 62 -8.71 -18.70 3.55
C ARG A 62 -8.55 -19.70 2.40
N PRO A 63 -8.52 -21.02 2.67
CA PRO A 63 -8.33 -22.03 1.62
C PRO A 63 -9.32 -21.92 0.46
N GLY A 64 -10.56 -21.50 0.74
CA GLY A 64 -11.58 -21.26 -0.28
C GLY A 64 -11.22 -20.12 -1.23
N ALA A 65 -10.69 -19.02 -0.72
CA ALA A 65 -10.28 -17.88 -1.53
C ALA A 65 -9.09 -18.24 -2.44
N LEU A 66 -8.12 -18.99 -1.92
CA LEU A 66 -6.99 -19.48 -2.70
C LEU A 66 -7.42 -20.42 -3.85
N ARG A 67 -8.38 -21.30 -3.58
CA ARG A 67 -8.92 -22.17 -4.63
C ARG A 67 -9.75 -21.42 -5.68
N ALA A 68 -10.41 -20.34 -5.30
CA ALA A 68 -11.19 -19.53 -6.21
C ALA A 68 -10.34 -18.64 -7.11
N TYR A 69 -9.19 -18.19 -6.63
CA TYR A 69 -8.34 -17.22 -7.35
C TYR A 69 -8.01 -17.61 -8.80
N PRO A 70 -7.61 -18.86 -9.13
CA PRO A 70 -7.32 -19.26 -10.51
C PRO A 70 -8.53 -19.22 -11.45
N THR A 71 -9.75 -19.19 -10.90
CA THR A 71 -10.99 -19.11 -11.70
C THR A 71 -11.55 -17.70 -11.83
N MET A 72 -10.95 -16.73 -11.14
CA MET A 72 -11.32 -15.33 -11.24
C MET A 72 -10.66 -14.71 -12.47
N GLU A 73 -11.43 -13.96 -13.24
CA GLU A 73 -10.89 -13.17 -14.35
C GLU A 73 -10.20 -11.91 -13.81
N ALA A 74 -9.07 -11.56 -14.41
CA ALA A 74 -8.42 -10.29 -14.14
C ALA A 74 -9.30 -9.15 -14.67
N GLY A 75 -9.61 -8.20 -13.81
CA GLY A 75 -10.43 -7.06 -14.17
C GLY A 75 -9.62 -5.88 -14.71
N PRO A 76 -10.30 -4.83 -15.20
CA PRO A 76 -9.64 -3.64 -15.75
C PRO A 76 -8.84 -2.88 -14.68
N LEU A 77 -9.27 -2.85 -13.43
CA LEU A 77 -8.56 -2.12 -12.36
C LEU A 77 -7.27 -2.84 -11.99
N GLU A 78 -7.28 -4.17 -11.90
CA GLU A 78 -6.05 -4.95 -11.74
C GLU A 78 -5.05 -4.65 -12.85
N GLY A 79 -5.52 -4.61 -14.11
CA GLY A 79 -4.67 -4.34 -15.27
C GLY A 79 -4.08 -2.93 -15.27
N LEU A 80 -4.86 -1.92 -14.86
CA LEU A 80 -4.42 -0.52 -14.81
C LEU A 80 -3.44 -0.26 -13.66
N GLU A 81 -3.77 -0.74 -12.48
CA GLU A 81 -2.95 -0.54 -11.27
C GLU A 81 -1.77 -1.52 -11.20
N GLY A 82 -1.85 -2.68 -11.87
CA GLY A 82 -0.89 -3.77 -11.70
C GLY A 82 -0.87 -4.30 -10.27
N LEU A 83 -2.05 -4.41 -9.63
CA LEU A 83 -2.24 -4.81 -8.25
C LEU A 83 -3.18 -6.03 -8.18
N GLU A 84 -2.60 -7.21 -8.00
CA GLU A 84 -3.31 -8.50 -8.04
C GLU A 84 -4.46 -8.64 -7.03
N GLN A 85 -4.38 -7.98 -5.89
CA GLN A 85 -5.43 -8.00 -4.87
C GLN A 85 -6.73 -7.34 -5.35
N LEU A 86 -6.69 -6.50 -6.37
CA LEU A 86 -7.88 -5.90 -6.98
C LEU A 86 -8.75 -6.95 -7.65
N ARG A 87 -8.18 -8.08 -8.13
CA ARG A 87 -8.96 -9.20 -8.70
C ARG A 87 -10.02 -9.70 -7.72
N PHE A 88 -9.69 -9.81 -6.43
CA PHE A 88 -10.68 -10.18 -5.42
C PHE A 88 -11.83 -9.18 -5.34
N LEU A 89 -11.53 -7.88 -5.30
CA LEU A 89 -12.54 -6.84 -5.20
C LEU A 89 -13.39 -6.77 -6.46
N GLU A 90 -12.79 -6.86 -7.65
CA GLU A 90 -13.49 -6.82 -8.93
C GLU A 90 -14.40 -8.06 -9.15
N ASN A 91 -14.09 -9.19 -8.51
CA ASN A 91 -14.92 -10.38 -8.50
C ASN A 91 -15.87 -10.48 -7.28
N GLY A 92 -16.08 -9.38 -6.55
CA GLY A 92 -17.06 -9.29 -5.45
C GLY A 92 -16.64 -9.97 -4.15
N HIS A 93 -15.34 -10.27 -3.99
CA HIS A 93 -14.82 -10.82 -2.73
C HIS A 93 -14.34 -9.72 -1.79
N ASN A 94 -14.48 -9.98 -0.50
CA ASN A 94 -14.04 -9.05 0.53
C ASN A 94 -12.58 -9.32 0.91
N VAL A 95 -11.81 -8.23 1.04
CA VAL A 95 -10.46 -8.24 1.63
C VAL A 95 -10.51 -7.47 2.94
N LEU A 96 -10.20 -8.12 4.05
CA LEU A 96 -10.13 -7.48 5.36
C LEU A 96 -8.76 -6.82 5.54
N CYS A 97 -8.76 -5.52 5.80
CA CYS A 97 -7.56 -4.77 6.11
C CYS A 97 -7.29 -4.83 7.62
N VAL A 98 -6.07 -5.20 7.98
CA VAL A 98 -5.61 -5.20 9.36
C VAL A 98 -4.59 -4.09 9.53
N GLU A 99 -4.87 -3.16 10.42
CA GLU A 99 -3.94 -2.09 10.75
C GLU A 99 -2.75 -2.63 11.54
N VAL A 100 -1.56 -2.32 11.07
CA VAL A 100 -0.30 -2.75 11.69
C VAL A 100 0.46 -1.52 12.18
N GLU A 101 0.77 -1.50 13.47
CA GLU A 101 1.61 -0.45 14.03
C GLU A 101 3.09 -0.72 13.71
N ALA A 102 3.75 0.29 13.15
CA ALA A 102 5.18 0.20 12.84
C ALA A 102 6.07 0.13 14.08
N ARG A 103 5.55 0.52 15.28
CA ARG A 103 6.29 0.52 16.57
C ARG A 103 7.65 1.20 16.48
N GLY A 104 7.71 2.35 15.82
CA GLY A 104 8.95 3.08 15.59
C GLY A 104 9.86 2.50 14.50
N ARG A 105 9.49 1.39 13.88
CA ARG A 105 10.24 0.82 12.75
C ARG A 105 9.89 1.57 11.47
N LYS A 106 10.90 1.88 10.70
CA LYS A 106 10.73 2.39 9.34
C LYS A 106 10.49 1.20 8.41
N PHE A 107 9.62 1.38 7.44
CA PHE A 107 9.33 0.39 6.40
C PHE A 107 9.45 1.08 5.05
N TRP A 108 10.19 0.48 4.14
CA TRP A 108 10.30 0.95 2.76
C TRP A 108 10.36 -0.25 1.82
N GLU A 109 9.72 -0.13 0.66
CA GLU A 109 9.79 -1.12 -0.40
C GLU A 109 10.81 -0.69 -1.45
N LEU A 110 11.53 -1.66 -2.00
CA LEU A 110 12.45 -1.43 -3.11
C LEU A 110 11.67 -1.50 -4.43
N ASN A 111 11.14 -0.36 -4.85
CA ASN A 111 10.37 -0.25 -6.09
C ASN A 111 11.18 0.40 -7.22
N ASN A 112 12.11 1.28 -6.86
CA ASN A 112 12.90 2.07 -7.80
C ASN A 112 14.39 2.03 -7.41
N PRO A 113 15.33 2.25 -8.34
CA PRO A 113 16.76 2.34 -8.01
C PRO A 113 17.08 3.40 -6.94
N GLU A 114 16.33 4.49 -6.89
CA GLU A 114 16.45 5.58 -5.92
C GLU A 114 16.06 5.16 -4.49
N ASP A 115 15.36 4.04 -4.33
CA ASP A 115 15.00 3.51 -3.02
C ASP A 115 16.21 2.85 -2.33
N VAL A 116 17.21 2.40 -3.09
CA VAL A 116 18.41 1.75 -2.53
C VAL A 116 19.11 2.65 -1.49
N PRO A 117 19.56 3.89 -1.83
CA PRO A 117 20.22 4.73 -0.84
C PRO A 117 19.30 5.16 0.31
N ARG A 118 18.00 5.25 0.08
CA ARG A 118 17.01 5.51 1.14
C ARG A 118 16.93 4.35 2.12
N ILE A 119 16.91 3.11 1.61
CA ILE A 119 16.86 1.89 2.42
C ILE A 119 18.18 1.71 3.19
N GLU A 120 19.33 1.91 2.54
CA GLU A 120 20.65 1.85 3.19
C GLU A 120 20.76 2.82 4.36
N THR A 121 20.33 4.08 4.15
CA THR A 121 20.30 5.08 5.22
C THR A 121 19.40 4.65 6.38
N MET A 122 18.22 4.13 6.06
CA MET A 122 17.26 3.65 7.06
C MET A 122 17.81 2.46 7.85
N LEU A 123 18.47 1.51 7.20
CA LEU A 123 19.07 0.35 7.86
C LEU A 123 20.22 0.77 8.78
N ALA A 124 21.06 1.72 8.34
CA ALA A 124 22.13 2.28 9.15
C ALA A 124 21.58 2.95 10.44
N GLU A 125 20.52 3.74 10.32
CA GLU A 125 19.85 4.38 11.47
C GLU A 125 19.23 3.36 12.44
N MET A 126 18.78 2.21 11.94
CA MET A 126 18.19 1.14 12.74
C MET A 126 19.23 0.22 13.38
N GLY A 127 20.53 0.42 13.10
CA GLY A 127 21.61 -0.43 13.58
C GLY A 127 21.57 -1.85 13.00
N ALA A 128 20.96 -2.03 11.83
CA ALA A 128 21.00 -3.30 11.11
C ALA A 128 22.41 -3.55 10.55
N PRO A 129 22.93 -4.80 10.65
CA PRO A 129 24.25 -5.17 10.14
C PRO A 129 24.32 -5.09 8.61
#